data_1bd23b0104a2405ad3c8343939e957f1
#
_entry.id   1bd23b0104a2405ad3c8343939e957f1
#
_cell.length_a   1.000
_cell.length_b   1.000
_cell.length_c   1.000
_cell.angle_alpha   90.00
_cell.angle_beta   90.00
_cell.angle_gamma   90.00
#
_symmetry.space_group_name_H-M   'P 1'
#
loop_
_entity.id
_entity.type
_entity.pdbx_description
1 polymer ?
#
loop_
_entity_poly.entity_id
_entity_poly.type
_entity_poly.pdbx_seq_one_letter_code
_entity_poly.pdbx_strand_id
1 'polypeptide(L)'
;TVKVDRNDTQTLTFTNTPIGGGQIIKVDADSGKRIKGVQFEIAKMNGERIGTYTTDSNGVITLPQLADGWYTATEIKAAKGYLLDTTPHNFEVKAGKTTSLTVENTQASSMLIHKIDSVTGKGIYGVTFLVSDSKGNPIGQCTSDQNGYVYIDKTLTDGKYLVREIQAADGYVLDTTVRTFYVEYGGTSTITWKNTPMMGQIQ
;
A
#
# COMPACT_ATOMS: atom_id res chain seq x y z
N THR A 1 12.75 -21.31 -48.93
CA THR A 1 13.69 -21.84 -49.92
C THR A 1 13.74 -20.82 -51.06
N VAL A 2 14.89 -20.20 -51.29
CA VAL A 2 15.09 -19.29 -52.44
C VAL A 2 15.59 -20.16 -53.62
N LYS A 3 14.89 -20.10 -54.74
CA LYS A 3 15.32 -20.73 -55.98
C LYS A 3 16.24 -19.75 -56.70
N VAL A 4 17.45 -20.14 -56.98
CA VAL A 4 18.41 -19.32 -57.74
C VAL A 4 18.55 -19.94 -59.12
N ASP A 5 18.11 -19.22 -60.20
CA ASP A 5 18.29 -19.60 -61.57
C ASP A 5 19.63 -19.05 -62.12
N ARG A 6 20.26 -19.78 -63.07
CA ARG A 6 21.51 -19.33 -63.73
C ARG A 6 21.26 -17.97 -64.38
N ASN A 7 22.02 -16.94 -64.02
CA ASN A 7 22.01 -15.59 -64.58
C ASN A 7 21.01 -14.61 -63.94
N ASP A 8 20.39 -14.94 -62.82
CA ASP A 8 19.55 -14.00 -62.14
C ASP A 8 20.10 -13.69 -60.71
N THR A 9 20.10 -12.39 -60.33
CA THR A 9 20.53 -11.94 -58.99
C THR A 9 19.30 -11.86 -58.11
N GLN A 10 19.17 -12.79 -57.17
CA GLN A 10 18.11 -12.76 -56.19
C GLN A 10 18.60 -11.93 -54.96
N THR A 11 17.90 -10.84 -54.66
CA THR A 11 18.17 -10.04 -53.46
C THR A 11 17.21 -10.44 -52.35
N LEU A 12 17.75 -10.95 -51.27
CA LEU A 12 16.98 -11.24 -50.06
C LEU A 12 17.20 -10.12 -49.05
N THR A 13 16.15 -9.37 -48.74
CA THR A 13 16.22 -8.29 -47.78
C THR A 13 15.68 -8.78 -46.42
N PHE A 14 16.53 -8.71 -45.40
CA PHE A 14 16.12 -8.96 -44.02
C PHE A 14 15.97 -7.63 -43.32
N THR A 15 14.81 -7.37 -42.77
CA THR A 15 14.57 -6.19 -41.90
C THR A 15 14.51 -6.62 -40.46
N ASN A 16 15.36 -6.06 -39.65
CA ASN A 16 15.26 -6.18 -38.19
C ASN A 16 14.50 -4.98 -37.67
N THR A 17 13.46 -5.22 -36.88
CA THR A 17 12.76 -4.16 -36.14
C THR A 17 13.49 -3.91 -34.83
N PRO A 18 14.00 -2.69 -34.58
CA PRO A 18 14.56 -2.38 -33.29
C PRO A 18 13.50 -2.57 -32.19
N ILE A 19 13.89 -3.24 -31.12
CA ILE A 19 13.04 -3.39 -29.94
C ILE A 19 13.41 -2.34 -28.92
N GLY A 20 12.41 -1.86 -28.18
CA GLY A 20 12.57 -0.94 -27.09
C GLY A 20 12.64 -1.64 -25.73
N GLY A 21 12.65 -0.86 -24.67
CA GLY A 21 12.59 -1.35 -23.30
C GLY A 21 11.80 -0.39 -22.41
N GLY A 22 11.36 -0.91 -21.28
CA GLY A 22 10.75 -0.13 -20.20
C GLY A 22 11.55 -0.25 -18.92
N GLN A 23 11.53 0.78 -18.10
CA GLN A 23 12.05 0.77 -16.75
C GLN A 23 11.01 1.36 -15.81
N ILE A 24 10.62 0.62 -14.77
CA ILE A 24 9.76 1.13 -13.72
C ILE A 24 10.63 1.43 -12.51
N ILE A 25 10.50 2.63 -11.99
CA ILE A 25 11.25 3.15 -10.87
C ILE A 25 10.26 3.36 -9.73
N LYS A 26 10.36 2.58 -8.66
CA LYS A 26 9.48 2.69 -7.50
C LYS A 26 10.13 3.50 -6.40
N VAL A 27 9.41 4.52 -5.91
CA VAL A 27 9.91 5.44 -4.89
C VAL A 27 8.86 5.67 -3.80
N ASP A 28 9.36 6.06 -2.64
CA ASP A 28 8.59 6.58 -1.52
C ASP A 28 8.13 8.01 -1.84
N ALA A 29 6.84 8.29 -1.66
CA ALA A 29 6.22 9.54 -2.07
C ALA A 29 6.74 10.78 -1.30
N ASP A 30 7.20 10.60 -0.05
CA ASP A 30 7.70 11.68 0.79
C ASP A 30 9.21 11.86 0.63
N SER A 31 9.98 10.78 0.76
CA SER A 31 11.44 10.84 0.81
C SER A 31 12.13 10.65 -0.54
N GLY A 32 11.43 10.19 -1.57
CA GLY A 32 12.00 9.81 -2.86
C GLY A 32 12.90 8.57 -2.83
N LYS A 33 12.99 7.89 -1.67
CA LYS A 33 13.81 6.68 -1.54
C LYS A 33 13.26 5.54 -2.40
N ARG A 34 14.16 4.76 -2.97
CA ARG A 34 13.83 3.59 -3.79
C ARG A 34 13.20 2.48 -2.96
N ILE A 35 12.12 1.84 -3.50
CA ILE A 35 11.38 0.79 -2.81
C ILE A 35 11.58 -0.55 -3.54
N LYS A 36 12.18 -1.53 -2.86
CA LYS A 36 12.33 -2.90 -3.34
C LYS A 36 11.13 -3.77 -3.00
N GLY A 37 10.91 -4.85 -3.77
CA GLY A 37 9.94 -5.90 -3.43
C GLY A 37 8.49 -5.57 -3.79
N VAL A 38 8.25 -4.48 -4.53
CA VAL A 38 6.94 -4.12 -5.07
C VAL A 38 6.69 -4.92 -6.34
N GLN A 39 5.50 -5.54 -6.47
CA GLN A 39 5.16 -6.32 -7.65
C GLN A 39 4.20 -5.58 -8.57
N PHE A 40 4.52 -5.58 -9.85
CA PHE A 40 3.71 -5.02 -10.91
C PHE A 40 3.28 -6.08 -11.91
N GLU A 41 2.03 -6.02 -12.33
CA GLU A 41 1.58 -6.63 -13.57
C GLU A 41 1.79 -5.65 -14.73
N ILE A 42 2.41 -6.14 -15.81
CA ILE A 42 2.62 -5.38 -17.04
C ILE A 42 1.73 -5.97 -18.12
N ALA A 43 0.99 -5.10 -18.78
CA ALA A 43 0.11 -5.49 -19.90
C ALA A 43 0.18 -4.45 -21.02
N LYS A 44 -0.19 -4.85 -22.26
CA LYS A 44 -0.46 -3.91 -23.33
C LYS A 44 -1.81 -3.21 -23.10
N MET A 45 -2.00 -2.06 -23.73
CA MET A 45 -3.29 -1.33 -23.66
C MET A 45 -4.49 -2.13 -24.19
N ASN A 46 -4.27 -3.16 -25.00
CA ASN A 46 -5.32 -4.08 -25.45
C ASN A 46 -5.69 -5.17 -24.45
N GLY A 47 -5.06 -5.15 -23.25
CA GLY A 47 -5.27 -6.12 -22.18
C GLY A 47 -4.38 -7.37 -22.25
N GLU A 48 -3.54 -7.52 -23.26
CA GLU A 48 -2.59 -8.63 -23.34
C GLU A 48 -1.55 -8.54 -22.23
N ARG A 49 -1.55 -9.53 -21.34
CA ARG A 49 -0.62 -9.59 -20.21
C ARG A 49 0.78 -9.97 -20.69
N ILE A 50 1.78 -9.18 -20.30
CA ILE A 50 3.20 -9.45 -20.58
C ILE A 50 3.81 -10.29 -19.45
N GLY A 51 3.52 -9.93 -18.18
CA GLY A 51 4.05 -10.68 -17.04
C GLY A 51 3.93 -9.93 -15.73
N THR A 52 4.42 -10.59 -14.67
CA THR A 52 4.57 -10.00 -13.34
C THR A 52 6.05 -9.81 -13.04
N TYR A 53 6.39 -8.63 -12.55
CA TYR A 53 7.76 -8.23 -12.25
C TYR A 53 7.86 -7.64 -10.86
N THR A 54 9.03 -7.77 -10.25
CA THR A 54 9.28 -7.28 -8.88
C THR A 54 10.43 -6.29 -8.88
N THR A 55 10.30 -5.17 -8.17
CA THR A 55 11.39 -4.20 -8.03
C THR A 55 12.59 -4.81 -7.29
N ASP A 56 13.78 -4.60 -7.84
CA ASP A 56 15.05 -5.08 -7.31
C ASP A 56 15.51 -4.28 -6.06
N SER A 57 16.75 -4.51 -5.62
CA SER A 57 17.35 -3.79 -4.48
C SER A 57 17.47 -2.28 -4.70
N ASN A 58 17.45 -1.82 -5.96
CA ASN A 58 17.52 -0.42 -6.34
C ASN A 58 16.13 0.19 -6.59
N GLY A 59 15.05 -0.56 -6.29
CA GLY A 59 13.67 -0.15 -6.54
C GLY A 59 13.32 -0.08 -8.03
N VAL A 60 13.96 -0.92 -8.87
CA VAL A 60 13.81 -0.86 -10.32
C VAL A 60 13.30 -2.19 -10.87
N ILE A 61 12.40 -2.11 -11.86
CA ILE A 61 12.10 -3.20 -12.78
C ILE A 61 12.66 -2.82 -14.14
N THR A 62 13.41 -3.71 -14.76
CA THR A 62 13.87 -3.57 -16.13
C THR A 62 13.08 -4.51 -17.02
N LEU A 63 12.46 -3.95 -18.06
CA LEU A 63 11.65 -4.65 -19.05
C LEU A 63 12.39 -4.60 -20.39
N PRO A 64 13.26 -5.56 -20.68
CA PRO A 64 13.94 -5.62 -21.98
C PRO A 64 12.99 -6.16 -23.05
N GLN A 65 13.25 -5.79 -24.30
CA GLN A 65 12.61 -6.40 -25.46
C GLN A 65 11.09 -6.23 -25.56
N LEU A 66 10.60 -5.01 -25.29
CA LEU A 66 9.22 -4.66 -25.57
C LEU A 66 9.06 -4.14 -27.01
N ALA A 67 8.00 -4.54 -27.69
CA ALA A 67 7.61 -3.96 -28.97
C ALA A 67 7.16 -2.49 -28.78
N ASP A 68 7.18 -1.72 -29.87
CA ASP A 68 6.60 -0.37 -29.87
C ASP A 68 5.13 -0.42 -29.45
N GLY A 69 4.73 0.52 -28.63
CA GLY A 69 3.34 0.66 -28.23
C GLY A 69 3.14 1.14 -26.79
N TRP A 70 1.88 1.17 -26.41
CA TRP A 70 1.45 1.56 -25.08
C TRP A 70 1.24 0.38 -24.16
N TYR A 71 1.73 0.53 -22.94
CA TYR A 71 1.67 -0.46 -21.88
C TYR A 71 1.10 0.14 -20.60
N THR A 72 0.60 -0.74 -19.73
CA THR A 72 0.19 -0.41 -18.38
C THR A 72 1.08 -1.14 -17.38
N ALA A 73 1.42 -0.46 -16.29
CA ALA A 73 2.02 -1.02 -15.09
C ALA A 73 1.04 -0.87 -13.94
N THR A 74 0.53 -1.96 -13.40
CA THR A 74 -0.42 -1.97 -12.28
C THR A 74 0.23 -2.66 -11.10
N GLU A 75 0.29 -2.00 -9.96
CA GLU A 75 0.80 -2.61 -8.75
C GLU A 75 -0.17 -3.68 -8.24
N ILE A 76 0.33 -4.89 -8.00
CA ILE A 76 -0.47 -6.02 -7.49
C ILE A 76 -0.04 -6.44 -6.09
N LYS A 77 1.10 -5.95 -5.60
CA LYS A 77 1.58 -6.18 -4.24
C LYS A 77 2.52 -5.05 -3.82
N ALA A 78 2.17 -4.35 -2.74
CA ALA A 78 3.02 -3.35 -2.12
C ALA A 78 4.21 -3.99 -1.35
N ALA A 79 5.25 -3.22 -1.14
CA ALA A 79 6.30 -3.57 -0.17
C ALA A 79 5.76 -3.47 1.27
N LYS A 80 6.41 -4.18 2.21
CA LYS A 80 6.02 -4.09 3.62
C LYS A 80 6.14 -2.64 4.12
N GLY A 81 5.08 -2.15 4.75
CA GLY A 81 5.01 -0.80 5.30
C GLY A 81 4.51 0.26 4.29
N TYR A 82 4.02 -0.15 3.12
CA TYR A 82 3.45 0.74 2.12
C TYR A 82 2.00 0.36 1.78
N LEU A 83 1.21 1.35 1.39
CA LEU A 83 -0.13 1.15 0.86
C LEU A 83 -0.04 0.62 -0.57
N LEU A 84 -0.97 -0.25 -0.94
CA LEU A 84 -1.09 -0.76 -2.31
C LEU A 84 -1.80 0.29 -3.17
N ASP A 85 -1.17 0.70 -4.28
CA ASP A 85 -1.78 1.52 -5.31
C ASP A 85 -2.11 0.67 -6.54
N THR A 86 -3.39 0.34 -6.72
CA THR A 86 -3.87 -0.45 -7.86
C THR A 86 -4.17 0.38 -9.10
N THR A 87 -3.85 1.67 -9.10
CA THR A 87 -4.04 2.56 -10.26
C THR A 87 -3.13 2.11 -11.41
N PRO A 88 -3.68 1.85 -12.62
CA PRO A 88 -2.84 1.54 -13.78
C PRO A 88 -2.07 2.78 -14.25
N HIS A 89 -0.75 2.65 -14.36
CA HIS A 89 0.15 3.69 -14.88
C HIS A 89 0.53 3.37 -16.31
N ASN A 90 0.24 4.28 -17.24
CA ASN A 90 0.50 4.09 -18.66
C ASN A 90 1.91 4.59 -19.03
N PHE A 91 2.60 3.85 -19.92
CA PHE A 91 3.87 4.28 -20.49
C PHE A 91 4.00 3.82 -21.95
N GLU A 92 4.69 4.62 -22.76
CA GLU A 92 4.94 4.34 -24.16
C GLU A 92 6.36 3.79 -24.36
N VAL A 93 6.46 2.66 -25.04
CA VAL A 93 7.75 2.10 -25.47
C VAL A 93 7.98 2.46 -26.94
N LYS A 94 9.17 2.96 -27.25
CA LYS A 94 9.63 3.29 -28.61
C LYS A 94 10.83 2.46 -29.00
N ALA A 95 10.87 2.03 -30.25
CA ALA A 95 11.96 1.25 -30.82
C ALA A 95 13.34 1.86 -30.55
N GLY A 96 14.26 1.04 -30.07
CA GLY A 96 15.63 1.42 -29.78
C GLY A 96 15.80 2.36 -28.58
N LYS A 97 14.76 2.59 -27.79
CA LYS A 97 14.83 3.44 -26.58
C LYS A 97 14.36 2.70 -25.34
N THR A 98 14.88 3.11 -24.18
CA THR A 98 14.35 2.69 -22.87
C THR A 98 13.50 3.84 -22.30
N THR A 99 12.23 3.57 -22.04
CA THR A 99 11.32 4.52 -21.39
C THR A 99 11.31 4.27 -19.91
N SER A 100 11.45 5.31 -19.09
CA SER A 100 11.37 5.21 -17.62
C SER A 100 10.03 5.76 -17.12
N LEU A 101 9.37 5.00 -16.24
CA LEU A 101 8.17 5.36 -15.50
C LEU A 101 8.51 5.39 -14.01
N THR A 102 8.28 6.52 -13.34
CA THR A 102 8.38 6.61 -11.88
C THR A 102 6.99 6.45 -11.27
N VAL A 103 6.87 5.56 -10.28
CA VAL A 103 5.63 5.30 -9.54
C VAL A 103 5.93 5.46 -8.05
N GLU A 104 5.07 6.21 -7.36
CA GLU A 104 5.21 6.52 -5.94
C GLU A 104 4.32 5.62 -5.09
N ASN A 105 4.77 5.26 -3.87
CA ASN A 105 3.90 4.68 -2.83
C ASN A 105 3.98 5.50 -1.55
N THR A 106 2.82 5.59 -0.90
CA THR A 106 2.69 6.18 0.43
C THR A 106 2.97 5.13 1.49
N GLN A 107 3.75 5.48 2.51
CA GLN A 107 3.94 4.60 3.66
C GLN A 107 2.62 4.42 4.41
N ALA A 108 2.37 3.19 4.83
CA ALA A 108 1.26 2.88 5.72
C ALA A 108 1.56 3.41 7.11
N SER A 109 0.61 4.09 7.70
CA SER A 109 0.67 4.60 9.05
C SER A 109 -0.22 3.77 9.97
N SER A 110 0.03 3.78 11.26
CA SER A 110 -0.71 2.98 12.24
C SER A 110 -1.07 3.78 13.49
N MET A 111 -2.04 3.25 14.22
CA MET A 111 -2.46 3.78 15.53
C MET A 111 -2.49 2.64 16.54
N LEU A 112 -1.97 2.90 17.74
CA LEU A 112 -1.99 1.98 18.87
C LEU A 112 -2.73 2.62 20.03
N ILE A 113 -3.80 1.96 20.51
CA ILE A 113 -4.48 2.35 21.74
C ILE A 113 -4.11 1.32 22.81
N HIS A 114 -3.63 1.79 23.97
CA HIS A 114 -3.47 0.97 25.16
C HIS A 114 -4.60 1.28 26.12
N LYS A 115 -5.58 0.39 26.17
CA LYS A 115 -6.74 0.49 27.04
C LYS A 115 -6.43 -0.08 28.41
N ILE A 116 -6.51 0.73 29.47
CA ILE A 116 -6.14 0.33 30.82
C ILE A 116 -7.19 0.70 31.84
N ASP A 117 -7.19 -0.06 32.92
CA ASP A 117 -7.92 0.23 34.15
C ASP A 117 -7.32 1.48 34.84
N SER A 118 -8.17 2.43 35.20
CA SER A 118 -7.72 3.71 35.77
C SER A 118 -7.13 3.59 37.18
N VAL A 119 -7.43 2.50 37.89
CA VAL A 119 -6.99 2.25 39.26
C VAL A 119 -5.75 1.37 39.31
N THR A 120 -5.80 0.25 38.58
CA THR A 120 -4.74 -0.77 38.63
C THR A 120 -3.68 -0.61 37.54
N GLY A 121 -3.96 0.14 36.48
CA GLY A 121 -3.10 0.29 35.33
C GLY A 121 -3.01 -0.95 34.43
N LYS A 122 -3.76 -2.03 34.74
CA LYS A 122 -3.77 -3.25 33.91
C LYS A 122 -4.54 -3.05 32.61
N GLY A 123 -4.14 -3.76 31.58
CA GLY A 123 -4.84 -3.78 30.31
C GLY A 123 -6.28 -4.29 30.46
N ILE A 124 -7.22 -3.71 29.70
CA ILE A 124 -8.63 -4.11 29.69
C ILE A 124 -8.92 -4.79 28.37
N TYR A 125 -9.33 -6.07 28.42
CA TYR A 125 -9.76 -6.88 27.27
C TYR A 125 -11.19 -6.54 26.86
N GLY A 126 -11.49 -6.64 25.54
CA GLY A 126 -12.86 -6.67 25.02
C GLY A 126 -13.51 -5.28 24.87
N VAL A 127 -12.78 -4.19 25.01
CA VAL A 127 -13.29 -2.84 24.75
C VAL A 127 -13.28 -2.56 23.26
N THR A 128 -14.42 -2.14 22.68
CA THR A 128 -14.55 -1.87 21.25
C THR A 128 -14.58 -0.38 20.95
N PHE A 129 -13.79 0.01 19.97
CA PHE A 129 -13.66 1.38 19.46
C PHE A 129 -14.19 1.50 18.04
N LEU A 130 -14.77 2.65 17.72
CA LEU A 130 -15.03 3.11 16.37
C LEU A 130 -13.96 4.12 15.97
N VAL A 131 -13.33 3.88 14.84
CA VAL A 131 -12.38 4.80 14.19
C VAL A 131 -13.06 5.46 13.01
N SER A 132 -12.92 6.77 12.89
CA SER A 132 -13.50 7.59 11.82
C SER A 132 -12.45 8.53 11.23
N ASP A 133 -12.66 8.96 9.99
CA ASP A 133 -11.87 10.03 9.38
C ASP A 133 -12.12 11.40 10.07
N SER A 134 -11.42 12.43 9.63
CA SER A 134 -11.56 13.79 10.17
C SER A 134 -12.93 14.42 9.98
N LYS A 135 -13.76 13.86 9.07
CA LYS A 135 -15.13 14.29 8.79
C LYS A 135 -16.18 13.50 9.57
N GLY A 136 -15.75 12.45 10.31
CA GLY A 136 -16.63 11.58 11.06
C GLY A 136 -17.15 10.36 10.29
N ASN A 137 -16.68 10.11 9.05
CA ASN A 137 -17.06 8.91 8.31
C ASN A 137 -16.38 7.69 8.95
N PRO A 138 -17.11 6.59 9.24
CA PRO A 138 -16.54 5.39 9.81
C PRO A 138 -15.50 4.75 8.89
N ILE A 139 -14.33 4.40 9.47
CA ILE A 139 -13.29 3.63 8.80
C ILE A 139 -13.38 2.15 9.22
N GLY A 140 -13.60 1.90 10.53
CA GLY A 140 -13.70 0.55 11.04
C GLY A 140 -13.90 0.50 12.55
N GLN A 141 -14.10 -0.72 13.04
CA GLN A 141 -14.18 -1.02 14.48
C GLN A 141 -13.03 -1.95 14.85
N CYS A 142 -12.54 -1.82 16.07
CA CYS A 142 -11.46 -2.62 16.61
C CYS A 142 -11.65 -2.86 18.10
N THR A 143 -11.21 -4.02 18.60
CA THR A 143 -11.42 -4.45 19.99
C THR A 143 -10.08 -4.70 20.66
N SER A 144 -9.95 -4.33 21.94
CA SER A 144 -8.73 -4.53 22.70
C SER A 144 -8.45 -6.01 22.97
N ASP A 145 -7.18 -6.41 22.84
CA ASP A 145 -6.68 -7.74 23.14
C ASP A 145 -6.57 -8.00 24.66
N GLN A 146 -6.08 -9.18 25.05
CA GLN A 146 -5.95 -9.59 26.45
C GLN A 146 -5.02 -8.69 27.28
N ASN A 147 -4.13 -7.92 26.62
CA ASN A 147 -3.22 -6.97 27.24
C ASN A 147 -3.75 -5.53 27.18
N GLY A 148 -4.97 -5.34 26.64
CA GLY A 148 -5.60 -4.03 26.47
C GLY A 148 -5.12 -3.26 25.25
N TYR A 149 -4.41 -3.89 24.31
CA TYR A 149 -3.95 -3.22 23.10
C TYR A 149 -4.97 -3.32 21.96
N VAL A 150 -5.18 -2.19 21.29
CA VAL A 150 -5.91 -2.10 20.04
C VAL A 150 -4.96 -1.61 18.97
N TYR A 151 -4.73 -2.44 17.98
CA TYR A 151 -3.84 -2.14 16.89
C TYR A 151 -4.65 -1.85 15.62
N ILE A 152 -4.55 -0.62 15.12
CA ILE A 152 -5.17 -0.22 13.85
C ILE A 152 -4.03 -0.14 12.85
N ASP A 153 -3.84 -1.26 12.13
CA ASP A 153 -2.70 -1.49 11.27
C ASP A 153 -3.04 -1.24 9.79
N LYS A 154 -2.13 -0.57 9.08
CA LYS A 154 -1.90 -0.67 7.63
C LYS A 154 -2.89 -0.02 6.66
N THR A 155 -3.87 0.74 7.09
CA THR A 155 -4.80 1.41 6.18
C THR A 155 -4.89 2.92 6.40
N LEU A 156 -4.19 3.42 7.42
CA LEU A 156 -4.21 4.84 7.73
C LEU A 156 -3.16 5.57 6.88
N THR A 157 -3.54 6.71 6.35
CA THR A 157 -2.60 7.72 5.84
C THR A 157 -2.24 8.68 6.98
N ASP A 158 -1.28 9.56 6.78
CA ASP A 158 -1.06 10.69 7.68
C ASP A 158 -2.32 11.56 7.78
N GLY A 159 -2.54 12.15 8.95
CA GLY A 159 -3.68 13.02 9.14
C GLY A 159 -4.42 12.85 10.47
N LYS A 160 -5.57 13.52 10.53
CA LYS A 160 -6.45 13.56 11.70
C LYS A 160 -7.50 12.46 11.64
N TYR A 161 -7.63 11.72 12.75
CA TYR A 161 -8.66 10.70 12.98
C TYR A 161 -9.44 10.96 14.25
N LEU A 162 -10.69 10.48 14.26
CA LEU A 162 -11.57 10.52 15.41
C LEU A 162 -11.77 9.09 15.92
N VAL A 163 -11.59 8.89 17.24
CA VAL A 163 -11.78 7.60 17.88
C VAL A 163 -12.71 7.76 19.07
N ARG A 164 -13.66 6.85 19.21
CA ARG A 164 -14.54 6.76 20.37
C ARG A 164 -14.74 5.32 20.80
N GLU A 165 -14.91 5.12 22.09
CA GLU A 165 -15.36 3.83 22.60
C GLU A 165 -16.85 3.66 22.31
N ILE A 166 -17.22 2.49 21.79
CA ILE A 166 -18.63 2.14 21.46
C ILE A 166 -19.13 0.99 22.32
N GLN A 167 -18.23 0.24 22.96
CA GLN A 167 -18.57 -0.83 23.90
C GLN A 167 -17.48 -0.92 24.95
N ALA A 168 -17.86 -0.80 26.24
CA ALA A 168 -16.97 -1.06 27.36
C ALA A 168 -16.86 -2.56 27.63
N ALA A 169 -15.80 -2.99 28.31
CA ALA A 169 -15.70 -4.31 28.88
C ALA A 169 -16.61 -4.44 30.11
N ASP A 170 -16.98 -5.67 30.46
CA ASP A 170 -17.78 -5.96 31.65
C ASP A 170 -17.11 -5.41 32.93
N GLY A 171 -17.89 -4.75 33.77
CA GLY A 171 -17.42 -4.12 35.00
C GLY A 171 -16.79 -2.73 34.82
N TYR A 172 -16.84 -2.15 33.62
CA TYR A 172 -16.32 -0.81 33.34
C TYR A 172 -17.38 0.15 32.84
N VAL A 173 -17.20 1.43 33.15
CA VAL A 173 -18.05 2.53 32.65
C VAL A 173 -17.63 2.85 31.21
N LEU A 174 -18.59 2.95 30.31
CA LEU A 174 -18.35 3.35 28.89
C LEU A 174 -17.90 4.82 28.83
N ASP A 175 -16.74 5.08 28.22
CA ASP A 175 -16.26 6.43 27.93
C ASP A 175 -16.68 6.82 26.50
N THR A 176 -17.76 7.57 26.38
CA THR A 176 -18.30 8.04 25.08
C THR A 176 -17.56 9.23 24.48
N THR A 177 -16.49 9.71 25.14
CA THR A 177 -15.71 10.86 24.68
C THR A 177 -15.08 10.56 23.32
N VAL A 178 -15.26 11.48 22.35
CA VAL A 178 -14.56 11.42 21.08
C VAL A 178 -13.17 12.04 21.27
N ARG A 179 -12.13 11.27 20.94
CA ARG A 179 -10.74 11.76 20.99
C ARG A 179 -10.17 11.90 19.60
N THR A 180 -9.34 12.92 19.44
CA THR A 180 -8.60 13.17 18.20
C THR A 180 -7.23 12.55 18.26
N PHE A 181 -6.88 11.84 17.17
CA PHE A 181 -5.55 11.33 16.93
C PHE A 181 -4.96 12.01 15.71
N TYR A 182 -3.68 12.28 15.75
CA TYR A 182 -2.88 12.66 14.61
C TYR A 182 -1.92 11.53 14.29
N VAL A 183 -2.05 10.97 13.09
CA VAL A 183 -1.19 9.91 12.59
C VAL A 183 -0.14 10.55 11.71
N GLU A 184 1.13 10.29 11.98
CA GLU A 184 2.25 10.79 11.21
C GLU A 184 2.62 9.83 10.09
N TYR A 185 3.11 10.35 8.97
CA TYR A 185 3.51 9.59 7.80
C TYR A 185 4.49 8.47 8.17
N GLY A 186 4.13 7.23 7.86
CA GLY A 186 4.92 6.02 8.15
C GLY A 186 5.13 5.72 9.63
N GLY A 187 4.47 6.48 10.53
CA GLY A 187 4.61 6.37 11.98
C GLY A 187 3.52 5.53 12.64
N THR A 188 3.73 5.26 13.94
CA THR A 188 2.72 4.70 14.83
C THR A 188 2.38 5.71 15.91
N SER A 189 1.15 6.22 15.89
CA SER A 189 0.66 7.09 16.97
C SER A 189 0.10 6.25 18.11
N THR A 190 0.54 6.52 19.34
CA THR A 190 0.13 5.74 20.53
C THR A 190 -0.61 6.61 21.51
N ILE A 191 -1.70 6.09 22.09
CA ILE A 191 -2.42 6.71 23.19
C ILE A 191 -2.76 5.71 24.28
N THR A 192 -2.69 6.15 25.54
CA THR A 192 -3.23 5.43 26.67
C THR A 192 -4.64 5.94 26.97
N TRP A 193 -5.61 5.01 27.04
CA TRP A 193 -7.02 5.31 27.30
C TRP A 193 -7.49 4.55 28.54
N LYS A 194 -7.97 5.31 29.54
CA LYS A 194 -8.36 4.76 30.84
C LYS A 194 -9.87 4.59 30.94
N ASN A 195 -10.35 3.44 31.46
CA ASN A 195 -11.72 3.30 31.95
C ASN A 195 -11.76 3.14 33.46
N THR A 196 -12.83 3.66 34.06
CA THR A 196 -13.09 3.54 35.49
C THR A 196 -13.89 2.27 35.74
N PRO A 197 -13.44 1.40 36.69
CA PRO A 197 -14.25 0.27 37.13
C PRO A 197 -15.58 0.74 37.70
N MET A 198 -16.65 -0.01 37.45
CA MET A 198 -17.92 0.19 38.13
C MET A 198 -17.72 -0.16 39.60
N MET A 199 -18.06 0.76 40.51
CA MET A 199 -18.07 0.43 41.93
C MET A 199 -19.23 -0.54 42.19
N GLY A 200 -18.92 -1.72 42.74
CA GLY A 200 -19.94 -2.68 43.17
C GLY A 200 -20.76 -2.02 44.28
N GLN A 201 -22.08 -2.02 44.12
CA GLN A 201 -22.96 -1.74 45.26
C GLN A 201 -22.82 -2.93 46.22
N ILE A 202 -22.29 -2.69 47.40
CA ILE A 202 -22.38 -3.63 48.52
C ILE A 202 -23.85 -3.61 48.93
N GLN A 203 -24.56 -4.69 48.69
CA GLN A 203 -25.90 -4.94 49.28
C GLN A 203 -25.72 -5.49 50.66
#